data_d4773ed9ca6658045b76b7fccc6b8bca
#
_entry.id   d4773ed9ca6658045b76b7fccc6b8bca
#
_cell.length_a   1.000
_cell.length_b   1.000
_cell.length_c   1.000
_cell.angle_alpha   90.00
_cell.angle_beta   90.00
_cell.angle_gamma   90.00
#
_symmetry.space_group_name_H-M   'P 1'
#
loop_
_entity.id
_entity.type
_entity.pdbx_description
1 polymer ?
#
loop_
_entity_poly.entity_id
_entity_poly.type
_entity_poly.pdbx_seq_one_letter_code
_entity_poly.pdbx_strand_id
1 'polypeptide(L)'
;MPAIKPVRVEKPWGYELIWAHTDRYVGKILHIDKGQALSLQYHLRKDETIHVLAGVMRFETGGEGQELQQTILHPGHSFHITPLLRHRMVAQTDCDILEASTPELDDVVRLEDRYGRVK
;
A
#
# COMPACT_ATOMS: atom_id res chain seq x y z
N MET A 1 -17.16 15.37 20.10
CA MET A 1 -16.18 15.46 19.00
C MET A 1 -16.90 15.42 17.66
N PRO A 2 -16.68 16.39 16.78
CA PRO A 2 -17.27 16.31 15.46
C PRO A 2 -16.62 15.20 14.64
N ALA A 3 -17.39 14.66 13.70
CA ALA A 3 -16.82 13.74 12.71
C ALA A 3 -15.81 14.50 11.83
N ILE A 4 -14.80 13.79 11.36
CA ILE A 4 -13.81 14.34 10.43
C ILE A 4 -14.02 13.74 9.05
N LYS A 5 -13.64 14.47 8.02
CA LYS A 5 -13.65 13.96 6.66
C LYS A 5 -12.28 13.35 6.34
N PRO A 6 -12.23 12.21 5.66
CA PRO A 6 -10.96 11.68 5.17
C PRO A 6 -10.22 12.69 4.29
N VAL A 7 -8.92 12.66 4.35
CA VAL A 7 -8.06 13.43 3.47
C VAL A 7 -7.78 12.62 2.23
N ARG A 8 -8.15 13.13 1.05
CA ARG A 8 -7.89 12.49 -0.22
C ARG A 8 -6.58 13.01 -0.80
N VAL A 9 -5.68 12.09 -1.17
CA VAL A 9 -4.40 12.39 -1.80
C VAL A 9 -4.36 11.72 -3.17
N GLU A 10 -4.23 12.51 -4.23
CA GLU A 10 -4.12 11.96 -5.58
C GLU A 10 -2.75 11.31 -5.80
N LYS A 11 -2.75 10.16 -6.45
CA LYS A 11 -1.54 9.40 -6.77
C LYS A 11 -1.55 9.05 -8.26
N PRO A 12 -0.37 8.79 -8.86
CA PRO A 12 -0.33 8.41 -10.28
C PRO A 12 -1.09 7.12 -10.58
N TRP A 13 -1.26 6.25 -9.61
CA TRP A 13 -1.94 4.95 -9.74
C TRP A 13 -3.40 4.97 -9.30
N GLY A 14 -3.92 6.08 -8.77
CA GLY A 14 -5.27 6.21 -8.25
C GLY A 14 -5.32 7.25 -7.14
N TYR A 15 -5.73 6.87 -5.92
CA TYR A 15 -5.76 7.81 -4.80
C TYR A 15 -5.71 7.08 -3.46
N GLU A 16 -5.38 7.83 -2.40
CA GLU A 16 -5.49 7.40 -1.01
C GLU A 16 -6.57 8.22 -0.31
N LEU A 17 -7.33 7.56 0.56
CA LEU A 17 -8.17 8.23 1.55
C LEU A 17 -7.57 7.96 2.92
N ILE A 18 -7.05 8.98 3.58
CA ILE A 18 -6.55 8.87 4.94
C ILE A 18 -7.70 9.16 5.89
N TRP A 19 -8.30 8.11 6.45
CA TRP A 19 -9.49 8.24 7.30
C TRP A 19 -9.16 8.21 8.79
N ALA A 20 -7.93 7.83 9.16
CA ALA A 20 -7.44 7.85 10.53
C ALA A 20 -5.97 8.26 10.54
N HIS A 21 -5.63 9.23 11.36
CA HIS A 21 -4.25 9.67 11.51
C HIS A 21 -4.07 10.23 12.91
N THR A 22 -3.37 9.48 13.73
CA THR A 22 -3.01 9.87 15.09
C THR A 22 -1.51 9.71 15.29
N ASP A 23 -1.02 10.04 16.45
CA ASP A 23 0.40 9.83 16.79
C ASP A 23 0.74 8.34 16.97
N ARG A 24 -0.25 7.46 16.94
CA ARG A 24 -0.07 6.01 17.18
C ARG A 24 -0.35 5.14 15.97
N TYR A 25 -1.25 5.58 15.09
CA TYR A 25 -1.66 4.75 13.95
C TYR A 25 -2.17 5.60 12.78
N VAL A 26 -2.20 4.97 11.62
CA VAL A 26 -2.79 5.52 10.40
C VAL A 26 -3.73 4.48 9.80
N GLY A 27 -4.89 4.92 9.33
CA GLY A 27 -5.81 4.11 8.54
C GLY A 27 -6.03 4.76 7.18
N LYS A 28 -5.90 3.97 6.11
CA LYS A 28 -6.09 4.44 4.74
C LYS A 28 -6.95 3.48 3.94
N ILE A 29 -7.56 4.00 2.90
CA ILE A 29 -8.06 3.21 1.78
C ILE A 29 -7.25 3.62 0.55
N LEU A 30 -6.63 2.64 -0.11
CA LEU A 30 -5.92 2.85 -1.37
C LEU A 30 -6.83 2.41 -2.50
N HIS A 31 -7.16 3.31 -3.42
CA HIS A 31 -7.84 2.95 -4.65
C HIS A 31 -6.81 2.87 -5.76
N ILE A 32 -6.65 1.69 -6.35
CA ILE A 32 -5.67 1.45 -7.40
C ILE A 32 -6.42 1.14 -8.69
N ASP A 33 -6.24 1.97 -9.70
CA ASP A 33 -6.88 1.76 -10.99
C ASP A 33 -6.34 0.52 -11.69
N LYS A 34 -7.22 -0.19 -12.39
CA LYS A 34 -6.86 -1.39 -13.16
C LYS A 34 -5.60 -1.16 -13.99
N GLY A 35 -4.66 -2.09 -13.90
CA GLY A 35 -3.41 -2.06 -14.64
C GLY A 35 -2.34 -1.16 -14.04
N GLN A 36 -2.66 -0.39 -13.00
CA GLN A 36 -1.69 0.46 -12.33
C GLN A 36 -1.02 -0.28 -11.18
N ALA A 37 0.11 0.24 -10.74
CA ALA A 37 0.90 -0.36 -9.68
C ALA A 37 1.51 0.70 -8.77
N LEU A 38 1.65 0.38 -7.49
CA LEU A 38 2.50 1.16 -6.61
C LEU A 38 3.96 0.85 -6.93
N SER A 39 4.88 1.61 -6.33
CA SER A 39 6.30 1.31 -6.49
C SER A 39 6.67 -0.01 -5.83
N LEU A 40 7.76 -0.63 -6.30
CA LEU A 40 8.46 -1.63 -5.53
C LEU A 40 9.21 -0.89 -4.43
N GLN A 41 8.88 -1.18 -3.18
CA GLN A 41 9.30 -0.36 -2.05
C GLN A 41 9.47 -1.19 -0.78
N TYR A 42 10.12 -0.61 0.20
CA TYR A 42 10.12 -1.11 1.58
C TYR A 42 10.09 0.07 2.56
N HIS A 43 9.80 -0.23 3.81
CA HIS A 43 9.79 0.74 4.90
C HIS A 43 10.85 0.37 5.91
N LEU A 44 11.49 1.38 6.51
CA LEU A 44 12.52 1.16 7.53
C LEU A 44 11.91 0.81 8.88
N ARG A 45 10.82 1.49 9.24
CA ARG A 45 10.16 1.34 10.55
C ARG A 45 8.67 1.10 10.46
N LYS A 46 8.02 1.59 9.41
CA LYS A 46 6.58 1.45 9.24
C LYS A 46 6.19 -0.01 9.18
N ASP A 47 5.24 -0.38 10.02
CA ASP A 47 4.62 -1.70 10.06
C ASP A 47 3.17 -1.54 9.63
N GLU A 48 2.71 -2.37 8.69
CA GLU A 48 1.37 -2.22 8.15
C GLU A 48 0.73 -3.57 7.85
N THR A 49 -0.59 -3.57 7.86
CA THR A 49 -1.40 -4.69 7.37
C THR A 49 -2.35 -4.15 6.32
N ILE A 50 -2.42 -4.84 5.20
CA ILE A 50 -3.36 -4.52 4.14
C ILE A 50 -4.47 -5.57 4.09
N HIS A 51 -5.63 -5.13 3.64
CA HIS A 51 -6.81 -5.98 3.50
C HIS A 51 -7.52 -5.61 2.20
N VAL A 52 -7.77 -6.59 1.34
CA VAL A 52 -8.46 -6.35 0.07
C VAL A 52 -9.96 -6.24 0.33
N LEU A 53 -10.53 -5.05 0.08
CA LEU A 53 -11.97 -4.81 0.17
C LEU A 53 -12.66 -5.17 -1.12
N ALA A 54 -12.07 -4.83 -2.26
CA ALA A 54 -12.64 -5.05 -3.59
C ALA A 54 -11.52 -5.21 -4.61
N GLY A 55 -11.78 -5.99 -5.66
CA GLY A 55 -10.84 -6.18 -6.75
C GLY A 55 -9.87 -7.33 -6.52
N VAL A 56 -9.02 -7.55 -7.52
CA VAL A 56 -8.00 -8.61 -7.50
C VAL A 56 -6.63 -7.95 -7.66
N MET A 57 -5.75 -8.23 -6.72
CA MET A 57 -4.43 -7.61 -6.67
C MET A 57 -3.33 -8.68 -6.74
N ARG A 58 -2.35 -8.47 -7.64
CA ARG A 58 -1.12 -9.24 -7.64
C ARG A 58 -0.16 -8.56 -6.66
N PHE A 59 0.24 -9.29 -5.64
CA PHE A 59 1.13 -8.78 -4.60
C PHE A 59 2.49 -9.46 -4.72
N GLU A 60 3.52 -8.64 -4.86
CA GLU A 60 4.91 -9.12 -5.02
C GLU A 60 5.67 -8.82 -3.74
N THR A 61 6.36 -9.82 -3.20
CA THR A 61 7.12 -9.68 -1.96
C THR A 61 8.45 -10.39 -2.03
N GLY A 62 9.43 -9.88 -1.29
CA GLY A 62 10.73 -10.53 -1.16
C GLY A 62 11.63 -9.81 -0.17
N GLY A 63 12.53 -10.56 0.46
CA GLY A 63 13.60 -10.00 1.27
C GLY A 63 14.71 -9.44 0.39
N GLU A 64 15.67 -8.77 1.02
CA GLU A 64 16.84 -8.25 0.32
C GLU A 64 17.61 -9.38 -0.37
N GLY A 65 17.94 -9.18 -1.66
CA GLY A 65 18.67 -10.15 -2.44
C GLY A 65 17.87 -11.39 -2.86
N GLN A 66 16.59 -11.46 -2.53
CA GLN A 66 15.72 -12.58 -2.90
C GLN A 66 14.88 -12.23 -4.12
N GLU A 67 14.49 -13.25 -4.89
CA GLU A 67 13.51 -13.07 -5.94
C GLU A 67 12.17 -12.70 -5.35
N LEU A 68 11.42 -11.84 -6.06
CA LEU A 68 10.06 -11.50 -5.67
C LEU A 68 9.14 -12.69 -5.94
N GLN A 69 8.35 -13.04 -4.93
CA GLN A 69 7.29 -14.01 -5.06
C GLN A 69 5.98 -13.30 -5.32
N GLN A 70 5.13 -13.88 -6.14
CA GLN A 70 3.82 -13.33 -6.46
C GLN A 70 2.73 -14.09 -5.73
N THR A 71 1.81 -13.34 -5.13
CA THR A 71 0.61 -13.86 -4.49
C THR A 71 -0.58 -13.10 -5.04
N ILE A 72 -1.63 -13.81 -5.44
CA ILE A 72 -2.88 -13.15 -5.86
C ILE A 72 -3.75 -13.01 -4.61
N LEU A 73 -4.08 -11.76 -4.28
CA LEU A 73 -4.97 -11.46 -3.17
C LEU A 73 -6.36 -11.09 -3.69
N HIS A 74 -7.36 -11.76 -3.15
CA HIS A 74 -8.78 -11.57 -3.46
C HIS A 74 -9.48 -10.83 -2.30
N PRO A 75 -10.70 -10.31 -2.53
CA PRO A 75 -11.46 -9.68 -1.46
C PRO A 75 -11.55 -10.57 -0.21
N GLY A 76 -11.30 -9.98 0.94
CA GLY A 76 -11.27 -10.69 2.21
C GLY A 76 -9.89 -11.19 2.63
N HIS A 77 -8.88 -11.13 1.78
CA HIS A 77 -7.51 -11.51 2.12
C HIS A 77 -6.77 -10.36 2.77
N SER A 78 -5.97 -10.67 3.78
CA SER A 78 -5.07 -9.72 4.46
C SER A 78 -3.63 -10.16 4.34
N PHE A 79 -2.71 -9.21 4.40
CA PHE A 79 -1.27 -9.48 4.40
C PHE A 79 -0.57 -8.52 5.35
N HIS A 80 0.27 -9.05 6.24
CA HIS A 80 1.08 -8.26 7.16
C HIS A 80 2.42 -7.92 6.49
N ILE A 81 2.65 -6.64 6.25
CA ILE A 81 3.88 -6.13 5.64
C ILE A 81 4.77 -5.61 6.76
N THR A 82 5.78 -6.41 7.10
CA THR A 82 6.75 -6.04 8.14
C THR A 82 7.77 -5.02 7.61
N PRO A 83 8.43 -4.27 8.50
CA PRO A 83 9.55 -3.42 8.07
C PRO A 83 10.60 -4.20 7.27
N LEU A 84 11.17 -3.55 6.28
CA LEU A 84 12.21 -4.08 5.38
C LEU A 84 11.74 -5.09 4.34
N LEU A 85 10.51 -5.58 4.41
CA LEU A 85 9.96 -6.45 3.37
C LEU A 85 9.75 -5.62 2.09
N ARG A 86 10.42 -6.01 1.01
CA ARG A 86 10.18 -5.38 -0.30
C ARG A 86 8.86 -5.88 -0.85
N HIS A 87 8.04 -4.96 -1.31
CA HIS A 87 6.71 -5.30 -1.79
C HIS A 87 6.24 -4.35 -2.89
N ARG A 88 5.33 -4.86 -3.74
CA ARG A 88 4.66 -4.07 -4.76
C ARG A 88 3.24 -4.58 -4.95
N MET A 89 2.29 -3.64 -5.01
CA MET A 89 0.88 -3.92 -5.33
C MET A 89 0.62 -3.60 -6.79
N VAL A 90 0.06 -4.56 -7.51
CA VAL A 90 -0.33 -4.39 -8.92
C VAL A 90 -1.80 -4.73 -9.06
N ALA A 91 -2.61 -3.78 -9.51
CA ALA A 91 -4.04 -3.99 -9.66
C ALA A 91 -4.34 -4.74 -10.96
N GLN A 92 -4.89 -5.95 -10.85
CA GLN A 92 -5.39 -6.71 -12.01
C GLN A 92 -6.76 -6.21 -12.43
N THR A 93 -7.54 -5.74 -11.49
CA THR A 93 -8.80 -5.00 -11.68
C THR A 93 -8.71 -3.74 -10.85
N ASP A 94 -9.71 -2.85 -10.93
CA ASP A 94 -9.78 -1.77 -9.94
C ASP A 94 -9.81 -2.38 -8.54
N CYS A 95 -8.99 -1.85 -7.64
CA CYS A 95 -8.86 -2.38 -6.29
C CYS A 95 -9.10 -1.31 -5.24
N ASP A 96 -9.76 -1.71 -4.16
CA ASP A 96 -9.83 -0.94 -2.93
C ASP A 96 -9.14 -1.74 -1.83
N ILE A 97 -8.08 -1.17 -1.27
CA ILE A 97 -7.23 -1.81 -0.27
C ILE A 97 -7.31 -1.01 1.03
N LEU A 98 -7.70 -1.67 2.10
CA LEU A 98 -7.67 -1.08 3.44
C LEU A 98 -6.26 -1.26 4.01
N GLU A 99 -5.70 -0.20 4.57
CA GLU A 99 -4.39 -0.23 5.22
C GLU A 99 -4.52 0.25 6.67
N ALA A 100 -3.97 -0.52 7.59
CA ALA A 100 -3.74 -0.11 8.97
C ALA A 100 -2.24 -0.10 9.20
N SER A 101 -1.69 1.01 9.68
CA SER A 101 -0.24 1.13 9.84
C SER A 101 0.15 1.97 11.05
N THR A 102 1.41 1.84 11.41
CA THR A 102 2.07 2.77 12.32
C THR A 102 2.21 4.14 11.64
N PRO A 103 2.47 5.24 12.40
CA PRO A 103 2.24 6.58 11.87
C PRO A 103 3.34 7.14 10.95
N GLU A 104 4.33 6.38 10.56
CA GLU A 104 5.44 6.85 9.70
C GLU A 104 4.98 6.96 8.23
N LEU A 105 4.21 8.02 7.92
CA LEU A 105 3.62 8.23 6.60
C LEU A 105 4.66 8.40 5.48
N ASP A 106 5.79 9.01 5.80
CA ASP A 106 6.83 9.35 4.81
C ASP A 106 7.97 8.32 4.75
N ASP A 107 7.86 7.25 5.53
CA ASP A 107 8.88 6.21 5.60
C ASP A 107 8.72 5.24 4.43
N VAL A 108 9.28 5.61 3.30
CA VAL A 108 9.27 4.77 2.10
C VAL A 108 10.59 4.89 1.34
N VAL A 109 11.17 3.74 0.95
CA VAL A 109 12.30 3.66 0.04
C VAL A 109 11.78 2.99 -1.24
N ARG A 110 11.75 3.74 -2.34
CA ARG A 110 11.29 3.24 -3.64
C ARG A 110 12.46 2.69 -4.43
N LEU A 111 12.34 1.44 -4.88
CA LEU A 111 13.35 0.75 -5.67
C LEU A 111 13.05 0.80 -7.16
N GLU A 112 11.78 0.64 -7.54
CA GLU A 112 11.29 0.75 -8.92
C GLU A 112 9.95 1.44 -8.90
N ASP A 113 9.72 2.32 -9.86
CA ASP A 113 8.47 3.06 -9.94
C ASP A 113 8.16 3.40 -11.40
N ARG A 114 6.97 3.02 -11.87
CA ARG A 114 6.51 3.29 -13.24
C ARG A 114 6.36 4.78 -13.53
N TYR A 115 6.25 5.61 -12.49
CA TYR A 115 5.94 7.04 -12.60
C TYR A 115 7.15 7.93 -12.32
N GLY A 116 8.35 7.34 -12.23
CA GLY A 116 9.60 8.09 -12.10
C GLY A 116 9.87 8.71 -10.73
N ARG A 117 9.29 8.16 -9.65
CA ARG A 117 9.48 8.69 -8.30
C ARG A 117 10.69 8.11 -7.56
N VAL A 118 11.47 7.27 -8.21
CA VAL A 118 12.73 6.76 -7.64
C VAL A 118 13.76 7.87 -7.67
N LYS A 119 14.45 8.04 -6.57
CA LYS A 119 15.51 9.04 -6.45
C LYS A 119 16.89 8.40 -6.50
#